data_fca4e090e856c874a1816030489b1125
#
_entry.id   fca4e090e856c874a1816030489b1125
#
_cell.length_a   1.000
_cell.length_b   1.000
_cell.length_c   1.000
_cell.angle_alpha   90.00
_cell.angle_beta   90.00
_cell.angle_gamma   90.00
#
_symmetry.space_group_name_H-M   'P 1'
#
loop_
_entity.id
_entity.type
_entity.pdbx_description
1 polymer ?
#
loop_
_entity_poly.entity_id
_entity_poly.type
_entity_poly.pdbx_seq_one_letter_code
_entity_poly.pdbx_strand_id
1 'polypeptide(L)'
;MTLTLETSVDQTIGSTPLVRLNTLSSGLGASVAIKLESRNPGGSVKDRIALSMIDDAERRGLIEPGRSTLIEPTSGNTGIALAMIGAARGYRVILTMPESMSVERRKLLAAYGAELVLTPRGEGMQGAVDKARQIAQETEGGYLPQQFDNPANPAAHYATTGPEIMEALGDAKLGAFVAGVGTGGTVTGTGRYLRDHSIDALVVAVEPAESPIISQTIRGEAITPAPHGIQGIGANFIPSVLDIEILDEVMHVTGGEAIAMARRLAAEEGLFVGISSGANVVAALALAARPELAGTTIVTVASSTGERYLSTPLWEGIG
;
A
#
# COMPACT_ATOMS: atom_id res chain seq x y z
N MET A 1 8.84 -2.76 25.58
CA MET A 1 9.60 -2.94 24.31
C MET A 1 11.08 -3.06 24.67
N THR A 2 11.69 -4.19 24.41
CA THR A 2 13.15 -4.34 24.52
C THR A 2 13.76 -3.74 23.24
N LEU A 3 14.61 -2.72 23.38
CA LEU A 3 15.34 -2.17 22.25
C LEU A 3 16.42 -3.18 21.86
N THR A 4 16.41 -3.63 20.60
CA THR A 4 17.44 -4.51 20.04
C THR A 4 18.29 -3.72 19.04
N LEU A 5 19.57 -4.11 18.90
CA LEU A 5 20.41 -3.58 17.83
C LEU A 5 20.12 -4.39 16.56
N GLU A 6 19.41 -3.76 15.61
CA GLU A 6 19.19 -4.34 14.31
C GLU A 6 20.46 -4.24 13.45
N THR A 7 20.74 -5.27 12.66
CA THR A 7 21.94 -5.33 11.83
C THR A 7 21.73 -4.81 10.41
N SER A 8 20.47 -4.62 10.01
CA SER A 8 20.10 -4.10 8.69
C SER A 8 18.77 -3.33 8.76
N VAL A 9 18.60 -2.33 7.89
CA VAL A 9 17.39 -1.48 7.86
C VAL A 9 16.13 -2.27 7.52
N ASP A 10 16.22 -3.34 6.74
CA ASP A 10 15.07 -4.18 6.37
C ASP A 10 14.48 -4.95 7.56
N GLN A 11 15.26 -5.18 8.62
CA GLN A 11 14.79 -5.76 9.89
C GLN A 11 13.89 -4.80 10.70
N THR A 12 13.88 -3.52 10.36
CA THR A 12 13.01 -2.53 11.00
C THR A 12 11.65 -2.38 10.30
N ILE A 13 11.39 -3.17 9.26
CA ILE A 13 10.11 -3.17 8.53
C ILE A 13 9.05 -3.90 9.36
N GLY A 14 7.88 -3.29 9.46
CA GLY A 14 6.78 -3.82 10.26
C GLY A 14 6.72 -3.22 11.66
N SER A 15 6.03 -3.88 12.57
CA SER A 15 5.79 -3.42 13.94
C SER A 15 5.35 -1.95 14.01
N THR A 16 4.57 -1.52 13.03
CA THR A 16 4.12 -0.13 12.91
C THR A 16 3.05 0.19 13.96
N PRO A 17 3.00 1.42 14.48
CA PRO A 17 2.00 1.79 15.47
C PRO A 17 0.56 1.74 14.96
N LEU A 18 -0.38 1.39 15.82
CA LEU A 18 -1.81 1.62 15.64
C LEU A 18 -2.19 2.83 16.48
N VAL A 19 -2.74 3.88 15.87
CA VAL A 19 -3.06 5.16 16.52
C VAL A 19 -4.56 5.44 16.43
N ARG A 20 -5.20 5.76 17.54
CA ARG A 20 -6.60 6.16 17.57
C ARG A 20 -6.76 7.58 17.05
N LEU A 21 -7.73 7.80 16.17
CA LEU A 21 -8.17 9.14 15.77
C LEU A 21 -9.10 9.69 16.84
N ASN A 22 -8.72 10.79 17.47
CA ASN A 22 -9.49 11.33 18.60
C ASN A 22 -10.42 12.46 18.20
N THR A 23 -9.96 13.35 17.32
CA THR A 23 -10.71 14.52 16.86
C THR A 23 -11.71 14.13 15.77
N LEU A 24 -11.24 13.44 14.72
CA LEU A 24 -12.05 13.10 13.55
C LEU A 24 -13.15 12.07 13.86
N SER A 25 -12.93 11.17 14.83
CA SER A 25 -13.94 10.18 15.22
C SER A 25 -14.76 10.59 16.43
N SER A 26 -14.60 11.81 16.94
CA SER A 26 -15.35 12.30 18.09
C SER A 26 -16.86 12.30 17.85
N GLY A 27 -17.61 11.72 18.78
CA GLY A 27 -19.08 11.64 18.71
C GLY A 27 -19.62 10.53 17.81
N LEU A 28 -18.77 9.72 17.19
CA LEU A 28 -19.20 8.54 16.44
C LEU A 28 -19.47 7.34 17.36
N GLY A 29 -20.28 6.39 16.89
CA GLY A 29 -20.63 5.18 17.64
C GLY A 29 -19.47 4.21 17.82
N ALA A 30 -18.59 4.12 16.85
CA ALA A 30 -17.36 3.31 16.90
C ALA A 30 -16.12 4.20 16.97
N SER A 31 -15.02 3.65 17.52
CA SER A 31 -13.70 4.27 17.46
C SER A 31 -13.06 4.02 16.09
N VAL A 32 -12.19 4.94 15.64
CA VAL A 32 -11.36 4.70 14.44
C VAL A 32 -9.90 4.68 14.84
N ALA A 33 -9.17 3.66 14.40
CA ALA A 33 -7.73 3.55 14.57
C ALA A 33 -7.03 3.40 13.21
N ILE A 34 -5.87 4.03 13.08
CA ILE A 34 -5.10 4.03 11.84
C ILE A 34 -3.73 3.38 12.05
N LYS A 35 -3.42 2.36 11.26
CA LYS A 35 -2.13 1.68 11.22
C LYS A 35 -1.13 2.51 10.44
N LEU A 36 -0.08 2.99 11.10
CA LEU A 36 0.85 3.95 10.52
C LEU A 36 1.92 3.27 9.65
N GLU A 37 1.54 2.75 8.49
CA GLU A 37 2.47 2.14 7.55
C GLU A 37 3.47 3.13 6.94
N SER A 38 3.21 4.42 7.06
CA SER A 38 4.16 5.50 6.78
C SER A 38 5.40 5.49 7.70
N ARG A 39 5.37 4.73 8.80
CA ARG A 39 6.48 4.59 9.75
C ARG A 39 7.45 3.46 9.40
N ASN A 40 7.16 2.65 8.40
CA ASN A 40 8.18 1.77 7.83
C ASN A 40 9.39 2.58 7.33
N PRO A 41 10.61 2.03 7.32
CA PRO A 41 11.85 2.78 7.01
C PRO A 41 11.85 3.41 5.61
N GLY A 42 11.25 2.74 4.61
CA GLY A 42 11.02 3.30 3.28
C GLY A 42 9.78 4.18 3.20
N GLY A 43 9.07 4.43 4.30
CA GLY A 43 7.95 5.38 4.44
C GLY A 43 6.63 4.90 3.83
N SER A 44 6.40 3.61 3.66
CA SER A 44 5.12 3.10 3.16
C SER A 44 4.86 1.63 3.48
N VAL A 45 3.60 1.23 3.29
CA VAL A 45 3.13 -0.16 3.36
C VAL A 45 3.86 -1.09 2.39
N LYS A 46 4.45 -0.56 1.32
CA LYS A 46 5.13 -1.35 0.30
C LYS A 46 6.45 -1.96 0.77
N ASP A 47 7.02 -1.47 1.85
CA ASP A 47 8.22 -2.05 2.44
C ASP A 47 7.96 -3.51 2.86
N ARG A 48 6.78 -3.80 3.44
CA ARG A 48 6.40 -5.17 3.82
C ARG A 48 6.36 -6.12 2.65
N ILE A 49 5.70 -5.72 1.57
CA ILE A 49 5.56 -6.61 0.40
C ILE A 49 6.88 -6.77 -0.34
N ALA A 50 7.70 -5.72 -0.44
CA ALA A 50 9.02 -5.81 -1.07
C ALA A 50 9.92 -6.79 -0.29
N LEU A 51 9.96 -6.69 1.04
CA LEU A 51 10.68 -7.62 1.90
C LEU A 51 10.18 -9.06 1.69
N SER A 52 8.88 -9.28 1.78
CA SER A 52 8.29 -10.61 1.65
C SER A 52 8.55 -11.24 0.27
N MET A 53 8.48 -10.47 -0.81
CA MET A 53 8.75 -10.96 -2.17
C MET A 53 10.23 -11.32 -2.35
N ILE A 54 11.15 -10.55 -1.76
CA ILE A 54 12.58 -10.84 -1.78
C ILE A 54 12.89 -12.08 -0.94
N ASP A 55 12.38 -12.15 0.30
CA ASP A 55 12.57 -13.29 1.19
C ASP A 55 12.03 -14.60 0.60
N ASP A 56 10.87 -14.55 -0.06
CA ASP A 56 10.31 -15.72 -0.74
C ASP A 56 11.20 -16.16 -1.91
N ALA A 57 11.67 -15.21 -2.71
CA ALA A 57 12.55 -15.52 -3.84
C ALA A 57 13.91 -16.07 -3.40
N GLU A 58 14.52 -15.52 -2.35
CA GLU A 58 15.76 -16.04 -1.73
C GLU A 58 15.57 -17.44 -1.22
N ARG A 59 14.51 -17.68 -0.42
CA ARG A 59 14.19 -19.00 0.16
C ARG A 59 13.97 -20.08 -0.91
N ARG A 60 13.41 -19.69 -2.05
CA ARG A 60 13.19 -20.58 -3.21
C ARG A 60 14.43 -20.70 -4.12
N GLY A 61 15.52 -20.02 -3.81
CA GLY A 61 16.76 -20.04 -4.61
C GLY A 61 16.61 -19.37 -5.97
N LEU A 62 15.63 -18.48 -6.14
CA LEU A 62 15.40 -17.76 -7.39
C LEU A 62 16.32 -16.55 -7.54
N ILE A 63 16.76 -15.97 -6.42
CA ILE A 63 17.68 -14.83 -6.36
C ILE A 63 18.74 -15.03 -5.29
N GLU A 64 19.91 -14.40 -5.51
CA GLU A 64 21.04 -14.41 -4.59
C GLU A 64 21.68 -13.02 -4.54
N PRO A 65 21.96 -12.46 -3.32
CA PRO A 65 22.65 -11.18 -3.20
C PRO A 65 23.99 -11.15 -3.96
N GLY A 66 24.27 -10.02 -4.62
CA GLY A 66 25.49 -9.84 -5.42
C GLY A 66 25.51 -10.53 -6.79
N ARG A 67 24.51 -11.39 -7.08
CA ARG A 67 24.39 -12.09 -8.36
C ARG A 67 23.14 -11.74 -9.13
N SER A 68 22.03 -11.57 -8.43
CA SER A 68 20.75 -11.31 -9.07
C SER A 68 20.46 -9.82 -9.18
N THR A 69 19.65 -9.46 -10.19
CA THR A 69 19.16 -8.09 -10.40
C THR A 69 17.66 -8.05 -10.24
N LEU A 70 17.18 -7.24 -9.30
CA LEU A 70 15.74 -6.99 -9.10
C LEU A 70 15.26 -5.98 -10.14
N ILE A 71 14.22 -6.30 -10.87
CA ILE A 71 13.67 -5.45 -11.94
C ILE A 71 12.17 -5.30 -11.70
N GLU A 72 11.66 -4.05 -11.64
CA GLU A 72 10.23 -3.83 -11.42
C GLU A 72 9.73 -2.61 -12.20
N PRO A 73 8.57 -2.72 -12.88
CA PRO A 73 7.95 -1.58 -13.56
C PRO A 73 7.18 -0.74 -12.54
N THR A 74 7.88 0.20 -11.88
CA THR A 74 7.25 1.04 -10.86
C THR A 74 8.05 2.30 -10.60
N SER A 75 7.34 3.39 -10.38
CA SER A 75 7.89 4.67 -9.91
C SER A 75 7.38 5.03 -8.51
N GLY A 76 6.57 4.15 -7.93
CA GLY A 76 5.88 4.39 -6.68
C GLY A 76 6.61 3.82 -5.46
N ASN A 77 5.84 3.64 -4.41
CA ASN A 77 6.35 3.18 -3.11
C ASN A 77 7.03 1.80 -3.18
N THR A 78 6.59 0.91 -4.07
CA THR A 78 7.23 -0.39 -4.26
C THR A 78 8.67 -0.26 -4.79
N GLY A 79 8.89 0.66 -5.75
CA GLY A 79 10.25 0.92 -6.24
C GLY A 79 11.17 1.45 -5.17
N ILE A 80 10.66 2.32 -4.28
CA ILE A 80 11.42 2.85 -3.15
C ILE A 80 11.79 1.71 -2.18
N ALA A 81 10.83 0.85 -1.85
CA ALA A 81 11.05 -0.29 -0.96
C ALA A 81 12.07 -1.29 -1.55
N LEU A 82 11.92 -1.64 -2.83
CA LEU A 82 12.86 -2.53 -3.52
C LEU A 82 14.27 -1.93 -3.59
N ALA A 83 14.38 -0.63 -3.89
CA ALA A 83 15.67 0.06 -3.94
C ALA A 83 16.35 0.11 -2.56
N MET A 84 15.60 0.41 -1.51
CA MET A 84 16.08 0.43 -0.12
C MET A 84 16.58 -0.95 0.33
N ILE A 85 15.76 -1.98 0.14
CA ILE A 85 16.14 -3.36 0.55
C ILE A 85 17.28 -3.88 -0.34
N GLY A 86 17.24 -3.56 -1.64
CA GLY A 86 18.31 -3.91 -2.56
C GLY A 86 19.65 -3.32 -2.14
N ALA A 87 19.69 -2.04 -1.76
CA ALA A 87 20.88 -1.40 -1.21
C ALA A 87 21.36 -2.07 0.08
N ALA A 88 20.43 -2.42 0.98
CA ALA A 88 20.76 -3.07 2.25
C ALA A 88 21.31 -4.49 2.10
N ARG A 89 20.81 -5.25 1.11
CA ARG A 89 21.18 -6.66 0.88
C ARG A 89 22.19 -6.88 -0.24
N GLY A 90 22.62 -5.83 -0.95
CA GLY A 90 23.60 -5.93 -2.04
C GLY A 90 23.03 -6.43 -3.36
N TYR A 91 21.75 -6.17 -3.63
CA TYR A 91 21.14 -6.41 -4.94
C TYR A 91 21.34 -5.21 -5.87
N ARG A 92 21.59 -5.48 -7.14
CA ARG A 92 21.37 -4.51 -8.19
C ARG A 92 19.87 -4.33 -8.40
N VAL A 93 19.40 -3.09 -8.54
CA VAL A 93 17.97 -2.78 -8.74
C VAL A 93 17.81 -1.93 -10.00
N ILE A 94 16.96 -2.37 -10.92
CA ILE A 94 16.57 -1.63 -12.12
C ILE A 94 15.07 -1.36 -12.06
N LEU A 95 14.68 -0.08 -12.16
CA LEU A 95 13.28 0.33 -12.16
C LEU A 95 12.92 0.97 -13.49
N THR A 96 11.88 0.47 -14.12
CA THR A 96 11.35 1.05 -15.35
C THR A 96 10.14 1.92 -15.06
N MET A 97 10.06 3.08 -15.70
CA MET A 97 8.97 4.03 -15.47
C MET A 97 8.83 5.02 -16.63
N PRO A 98 7.63 5.57 -16.87
CA PRO A 98 7.46 6.64 -17.84
C PRO A 98 8.27 7.89 -17.47
N GLU A 99 8.82 8.56 -18.48
CA GLU A 99 9.57 9.82 -18.30
C GLU A 99 8.75 10.97 -17.69
N SER A 100 7.42 10.82 -17.62
CA SER A 100 6.51 11.76 -16.97
C SER A 100 6.57 11.73 -15.44
N MET A 101 7.29 10.78 -14.84
CA MET A 101 7.42 10.69 -13.39
C MET A 101 8.24 11.84 -12.82
N SER A 102 7.85 12.31 -11.62
CA SER A 102 8.46 13.50 -11.00
C SER A 102 9.96 13.34 -10.75
N VAL A 103 10.67 14.46 -10.84
CA VAL A 103 12.13 14.49 -10.64
C VAL A 103 12.50 14.07 -9.21
N GLU A 104 11.67 14.44 -8.23
CA GLU A 104 11.87 14.10 -6.81
C GLU A 104 11.85 12.59 -6.60
N ARG A 105 10.89 11.89 -7.22
CA ARG A 105 10.83 10.42 -7.16
C ARG A 105 12.05 9.77 -7.79
N ARG A 106 12.47 10.27 -8.96
CA ARG A 106 13.68 9.76 -9.62
C ARG A 106 14.93 9.97 -8.76
N LYS A 107 15.08 11.15 -8.13
CA LYS A 107 16.19 11.43 -7.21
C LYS A 107 16.20 10.50 -6.00
N LEU A 108 15.02 10.25 -5.40
CA LEU A 108 14.91 9.36 -4.25
C LEU A 108 15.33 7.93 -4.60
N LEU A 109 14.88 7.40 -5.72
CA LEU A 109 15.24 6.05 -6.20
C LEU A 109 16.74 5.95 -6.51
N ALA A 110 17.29 6.95 -7.20
CA ALA A 110 18.72 7.02 -7.51
C ALA A 110 19.60 7.17 -6.25
N ALA A 111 19.11 7.84 -5.21
CA ALA A 111 19.81 7.95 -3.93
C ALA A 111 20.01 6.61 -3.22
N TYR A 112 19.09 5.64 -3.43
CA TYR A 112 19.26 4.25 -2.99
C TYR A 112 20.13 3.41 -3.94
N GLY A 113 20.66 4.00 -5.02
CA GLY A 113 21.50 3.30 -6.00
C GLY A 113 20.73 2.53 -7.08
N ALA A 114 19.40 2.71 -7.19
CA ALA A 114 18.63 2.06 -8.25
C ALA A 114 18.93 2.68 -9.62
N GLU A 115 19.08 1.83 -10.62
CA GLU A 115 19.17 2.21 -12.03
C GLU A 115 17.77 2.50 -12.58
N LEU A 116 17.61 3.66 -13.22
CA LEU A 116 16.31 4.09 -13.74
C LEU A 116 16.31 3.99 -15.26
N VAL A 117 15.37 3.24 -15.81
CA VAL A 117 15.13 3.14 -17.24
C VAL A 117 13.82 3.85 -17.55
N LEU A 118 13.93 5.00 -18.22
CA LEU A 118 12.77 5.81 -18.59
C LEU A 118 12.20 5.33 -19.92
N THR A 119 10.87 5.20 -19.97
CA THR A 119 10.13 4.85 -21.19
C THR A 119 9.36 6.07 -21.72
N PRO A 120 9.03 6.11 -23.02
CA PRO A 120 8.28 7.21 -23.61
C PRO A 120 6.96 7.48 -22.89
N ARG A 121 6.63 8.76 -22.65
CA ARG A 121 5.39 9.18 -21.98
C ARG A 121 4.13 8.58 -22.62
N GLY A 122 4.10 8.51 -23.97
CA GLY A 122 2.95 8.02 -24.72
C GLY A 122 2.63 6.53 -24.52
N GLU A 123 3.60 5.74 -24.06
CA GLU A 123 3.43 4.32 -23.79
C GLU A 123 2.87 4.05 -22.37
N GLY A 124 2.84 5.06 -21.51
CA GLY A 124 2.34 4.96 -20.15
C GLY A 124 3.03 3.86 -19.34
N MET A 125 2.31 3.29 -18.37
CA MET A 125 2.84 2.18 -17.56
C MET A 125 3.02 0.88 -18.35
N GLN A 126 2.27 0.66 -19.44
CA GLN A 126 2.43 -0.54 -20.26
C GLN A 126 3.84 -0.60 -20.88
N GLY A 127 4.34 0.52 -21.41
CA GLY A 127 5.71 0.59 -21.93
C GLY A 127 6.77 0.29 -20.86
N ALA A 128 6.54 0.72 -19.62
CA ALA A 128 7.42 0.39 -18.51
C ALA A 128 7.37 -1.11 -18.16
N VAL A 129 6.20 -1.74 -18.19
CA VAL A 129 6.04 -3.19 -17.97
C VAL A 129 6.77 -4.00 -19.04
N ASP A 130 6.57 -3.65 -20.31
CA ASP A 130 7.20 -4.35 -21.44
C ASP A 130 8.72 -4.20 -21.40
N LYS A 131 9.21 -3.01 -21.05
CA LYS A 131 10.65 -2.76 -20.89
C LYS A 131 11.25 -3.52 -19.71
N ALA A 132 10.55 -3.63 -18.57
CA ALA A 132 11.01 -4.44 -17.45
C ALA A 132 11.14 -5.92 -17.83
N ARG A 133 10.16 -6.46 -18.54
CA ARG A 133 10.20 -7.85 -19.03
C ARG A 133 11.36 -8.09 -19.97
N GLN A 134 11.59 -7.18 -20.93
CA GLN A 134 12.73 -7.24 -21.82
C GLN A 134 14.05 -7.28 -21.05
N ILE A 135 14.25 -6.32 -20.13
CA ILE A 135 15.49 -6.23 -19.33
C ILE A 135 15.68 -7.50 -18.50
N ALA A 136 14.62 -8.05 -17.91
CA ALA A 136 14.72 -9.27 -17.10
C ALA A 136 15.16 -10.49 -17.94
N GLN A 137 14.72 -10.58 -19.19
CA GLN A 137 15.14 -11.65 -20.12
C GLN A 137 16.58 -11.49 -20.60
N GLU A 138 17.04 -10.26 -20.76
CA GLU A 138 18.38 -9.93 -21.27
C GLU A 138 19.46 -9.88 -20.16
N THR A 139 19.03 -9.84 -18.88
CA THR A 139 19.93 -9.72 -17.72
C THR A 139 20.13 -11.09 -17.07
N GLU A 140 21.39 -11.53 -16.98
CA GLU A 140 21.71 -12.73 -16.21
C GLU A 140 21.34 -12.55 -14.74
N GLY A 141 20.57 -13.49 -14.20
CA GLY A 141 20.01 -13.36 -12.82
C GLY A 141 18.93 -12.27 -12.70
N GLY A 142 18.34 -11.82 -13.82
CA GLY A 142 17.22 -10.88 -13.81
C GLY A 142 15.97 -11.50 -13.20
N TYR A 143 15.37 -10.81 -12.21
CA TYR A 143 14.18 -11.25 -11.48
C TYR A 143 13.13 -10.14 -11.41
N LEU A 144 11.88 -10.49 -11.73
CA LEU A 144 10.72 -9.62 -11.63
C LEU A 144 9.89 -9.99 -10.39
N PRO A 145 9.85 -9.16 -9.35
CA PRO A 145 9.00 -9.38 -8.17
C PRO A 145 7.50 -9.46 -8.48
N GLN A 146 7.01 -8.69 -9.44
CA GLN A 146 5.61 -8.72 -9.93
C GLN A 146 4.57 -8.49 -8.83
N GLN A 147 4.57 -7.32 -8.21
CA GLN A 147 3.74 -6.99 -7.06
C GLN A 147 2.24 -7.26 -7.20
N PHE A 148 1.70 -7.26 -8.43
CA PHE A 148 0.27 -7.49 -8.69
C PHE A 148 -0.12 -8.96 -8.81
N ASP A 149 0.89 -9.85 -8.96
CA ASP A 149 0.69 -11.28 -9.22
C ASP A 149 1.37 -12.18 -8.17
N ASN A 150 2.31 -11.65 -7.41
CA ASN A 150 3.13 -12.42 -6.48
C ASN A 150 2.37 -12.73 -5.18
N PRO A 151 2.15 -14.02 -4.84
CA PRO A 151 1.44 -14.41 -3.62
C PRO A 151 2.17 -14.01 -2.33
N ALA A 152 3.47 -13.73 -2.37
CA ALA A 152 4.21 -13.21 -1.23
C ALA A 152 3.73 -11.81 -0.79
N ASN A 153 3.04 -11.07 -1.68
CA ASN A 153 2.45 -9.78 -1.35
C ASN A 153 1.33 -9.92 -0.29
N PRO A 154 0.20 -10.61 -0.52
CA PRO A 154 -0.79 -10.81 0.55
C PRO A 154 -0.24 -11.62 1.73
N ALA A 155 0.70 -12.53 1.51
CA ALA A 155 1.33 -13.30 2.58
C ALA A 155 2.06 -12.41 3.60
N ALA A 156 2.68 -11.30 3.18
CA ALA A 156 3.28 -10.32 4.08
C ALA A 156 2.26 -9.77 5.08
N HIS A 157 1.08 -9.41 4.60
CA HIS A 157 0.03 -8.82 5.43
C HIS A 157 -0.67 -9.86 6.33
N TYR A 158 -0.80 -11.07 5.83
CA TYR A 158 -1.28 -12.20 6.64
C TYR A 158 -0.34 -12.47 7.82
N ALA A 159 0.96 -12.54 7.55
CA ALA A 159 1.96 -12.90 8.56
C ALA A 159 2.29 -11.77 9.55
N THR A 160 2.06 -10.50 9.17
CA THR A 160 2.51 -9.35 9.96
C THR A 160 1.41 -8.36 10.29
N THR A 161 0.75 -7.76 9.30
CA THR A 161 -0.21 -6.67 9.50
C THR A 161 -1.44 -7.13 10.30
N GLY A 162 -1.99 -8.31 9.98
CA GLY A 162 -3.12 -8.88 10.71
C GLY A 162 -2.81 -9.12 12.19
N PRO A 163 -1.77 -9.91 12.51
CA PRO A 163 -1.32 -10.12 13.89
C PRO A 163 -1.05 -8.82 14.66
N GLU A 164 -0.31 -7.89 14.06
CA GLU A 164 0.04 -6.61 14.69
C GLU A 164 -1.20 -5.76 15.03
N ILE A 165 -2.23 -5.77 14.17
CA ILE A 165 -3.49 -5.09 14.44
C ILE A 165 -4.18 -5.71 15.65
N MET A 166 -4.30 -7.03 15.70
CA MET A 166 -4.98 -7.71 16.79
C MET A 166 -4.23 -7.59 18.11
N GLU A 167 -2.90 -7.68 18.09
CA GLU A 167 -2.06 -7.43 19.26
C GLU A 167 -2.25 -6.01 19.82
N ALA A 168 -2.26 -5.00 18.93
CA ALA A 168 -2.41 -3.61 19.33
C ALA A 168 -3.82 -3.26 19.83
N LEU A 169 -4.86 -3.95 19.35
CA LEU A 169 -6.23 -3.79 19.83
C LEU A 169 -6.44 -4.43 21.22
N GLY A 170 -5.68 -5.48 21.56
CA GLY A 170 -5.90 -6.22 22.80
C GLY A 170 -7.34 -6.73 22.91
N ASP A 171 -8.06 -6.34 23.96
CA ASP A 171 -9.44 -6.75 24.20
C ASP A 171 -10.48 -5.92 23.41
N ALA A 172 -10.07 -4.89 22.67
CA ALA A 172 -11.00 -4.07 21.89
C ALA A 172 -11.54 -4.85 20.69
N LYS A 173 -12.86 -4.88 20.53
CA LYS A 173 -13.52 -5.58 19.42
C LYS A 173 -13.24 -4.86 18.10
N LEU A 174 -12.66 -5.57 17.12
CA LEU A 174 -12.56 -5.11 15.75
C LEU A 174 -13.94 -5.20 15.09
N GLY A 175 -14.47 -4.08 14.60
CA GLY A 175 -15.75 -4.03 13.87
C GLY A 175 -15.55 -4.12 12.36
N ALA A 176 -14.50 -3.45 11.83
CA ALA A 176 -14.13 -3.53 10.42
C ALA A 176 -12.65 -3.27 10.21
N PHE A 177 -12.07 -3.92 9.19
CA PHE A 177 -10.79 -3.57 8.60
C PHE A 177 -11.01 -2.94 7.23
N VAL A 178 -10.47 -1.74 7.02
CA VAL A 178 -10.70 -0.92 5.82
C VAL A 178 -9.38 -0.63 5.13
N ALA A 179 -9.25 -0.97 3.86
CA ALA A 179 -8.04 -0.67 3.10
C ALA A 179 -8.32 -0.35 1.62
N GLY A 180 -7.66 0.69 1.13
CA GLY A 180 -7.66 1.04 -0.29
C GLY A 180 -6.92 0.00 -1.13
N VAL A 181 -7.50 -0.31 -2.28
CA VAL A 181 -7.00 -1.36 -3.16
C VAL A 181 -6.10 -0.79 -4.26
N GLY A 182 -4.78 -0.95 -4.09
CA GLY A 182 -3.80 -0.78 -5.16
C GLY A 182 -3.49 -2.14 -5.79
N THR A 183 -2.61 -2.92 -5.16
CA THR A 183 -2.40 -4.34 -5.53
C THR A 183 -3.43 -5.29 -4.94
N GLY A 184 -4.12 -4.88 -3.89
CA GLY A 184 -5.05 -5.73 -3.14
C GLY A 184 -4.41 -6.56 -2.03
N GLY A 185 -3.08 -6.62 -1.95
CA GLY A 185 -2.40 -7.49 -0.99
C GLY A 185 -2.73 -7.17 0.47
N THR A 186 -2.86 -5.90 0.82
CA THR A 186 -3.16 -5.48 2.20
C THR A 186 -4.53 -5.97 2.66
N VAL A 187 -5.58 -5.72 1.86
CA VAL A 187 -6.94 -6.15 2.21
C VAL A 187 -7.07 -7.67 2.18
N THR A 188 -6.47 -8.31 1.18
CA THR A 188 -6.50 -9.78 1.03
C THR A 188 -5.77 -10.48 2.17
N GLY A 189 -4.52 -10.09 2.43
CA GLY A 189 -3.70 -10.77 3.46
C GLY A 189 -4.25 -10.56 4.87
N THR A 190 -4.61 -9.32 5.21
CA THR A 190 -5.21 -9.02 6.51
C THR A 190 -6.58 -9.66 6.64
N GLY A 191 -7.43 -9.59 5.61
CA GLY A 191 -8.74 -10.21 5.61
C GLY A 191 -8.67 -11.73 5.79
N ARG A 192 -7.79 -12.43 5.09
CA ARG A 192 -7.55 -13.87 5.28
C ARG A 192 -7.13 -14.19 6.71
N TYR A 193 -6.22 -13.42 7.28
CA TYR A 193 -5.84 -13.57 8.68
C TYR A 193 -7.05 -13.48 9.61
N LEU A 194 -7.92 -12.47 9.42
CA LEU A 194 -9.13 -12.31 10.25
C LEU A 194 -10.08 -13.50 10.12
N ARG A 195 -10.31 -14.01 8.90
CA ARG A 195 -11.18 -15.17 8.67
C ARG A 195 -10.62 -16.45 9.30
N ASP A 196 -9.33 -16.73 9.08
CA ASP A 196 -8.69 -17.94 9.60
C ASP A 196 -8.64 -17.98 11.13
N HIS A 197 -8.64 -16.80 11.77
CA HIS A 197 -8.69 -16.69 13.25
C HIS A 197 -10.09 -16.45 13.79
N SER A 198 -11.13 -16.64 12.97
CA SER A 198 -12.54 -16.49 13.35
C SER A 198 -12.87 -15.14 13.98
N ILE A 199 -12.22 -14.06 13.51
CA ILE A 199 -12.47 -12.70 13.95
C ILE A 199 -13.66 -12.15 13.18
N ASP A 200 -14.77 -11.90 13.90
CA ASP A 200 -16.02 -11.35 13.34
C ASP A 200 -15.87 -9.85 13.10
N ALA A 201 -15.28 -9.50 11.96
CA ALA A 201 -15.08 -8.12 11.51
C ALA A 201 -15.33 -8.01 10.00
N LEU A 202 -15.89 -6.89 9.57
CA LEU A 202 -16.06 -6.60 8.16
C LEU A 202 -14.68 -6.37 7.49
N VAL A 203 -14.48 -6.91 6.31
CA VAL A 203 -13.34 -6.66 5.44
C VAL A 203 -13.79 -5.76 4.31
N VAL A 204 -13.37 -4.51 4.32
CA VAL A 204 -13.88 -3.46 3.45
C VAL A 204 -12.78 -2.93 2.54
N ALA A 205 -13.01 -3.03 1.22
CA ALA A 205 -12.16 -2.43 0.22
C ALA A 205 -12.56 -0.98 -0.05
N VAL A 206 -11.58 -0.11 -0.35
CA VAL A 206 -11.84 1.25 -0.84
C VAL A 206 -11.28 1.36 -2.26
N GLU A 207 -12.12 1.85 -3.17
CA GLU A 207 -11.76 2.16 -4.54
C GLU A 207 -12.15 3.60 -4.93
N PRO A 208 -11.51 4.21 -5.94
CA PRO A 208 -11.92 5.53 -6.43
C PRO A 208 -13.34 5.51 -6.99
N ALA A 209 -14.18 6.46 -6.60
CA ALA A 209 -15.54 6.60 -7.13
C ALA A 209 -15.55 6.83 -8.65
N GLU A 210 -14.51 7.45 -9.17
CA GLU A 210 -14.30 7.71 -10.60
C GLU A 210 -13.97 6.45 -11.41
N SER A 211 -13.45 5.39 -10.75
CA SER A 211 -13.00 4.13 -11.39
C SER A 211 -13.37 2.91 -10.53
N PRO A 212 -14.68 2.59 -10.41
CA PRO A 212 -15.20 1.59 -9.46
C PRO A 212 -15.13 0.16 -10.05
N ILE A 213 -13.94 -0.27 -10.49
CA ILE A 213 -13.78 -1.53 -11.25
C ILE A 213 -13.95 -2.79 -10.41
N ILE A 214 -13.67 -2.72 -9.09
CA ILE A 214 -13.89 -3.85 -8.18
C ILE A 214 -15.39 -4.10 -8.04
N SER A 215 -16.16 -3.05 -7.77
CA SER A 215 -17.63 -3.12 -7.68
C SER A 215 -18.25 -3.58 -9.00
N GLN A 216 -17.74 -3.11 -10.15
CA GLN A 216 -18.18 -3.58 -11.46
C GLN A 216 -17.91 -5.09 -11.63
N THR A 217 -16.73 -5.55 -11.24
CA THR A 217 -16.37 -6.96 -11.30
C THR A 217 -17.28 -7.83 -10.43
N ILE A 218 -17.54 -7.42 -9.18
CA ILE A 218 -18.45 -8.13 -8.27
C ILE A 218 -19.86 -8.24 -8.84
N ARG A 219 -20.34 -7.22 -9.56
CA ARG A 219 -21.66 -7.23 -10.21
C ARG A 219 -21.67 -7.95 -11.55
N GLY A 220 -20.54 -8.47 -12.03
CA GLY A 220 -20.41 -9.11 -13.34
C GLY A 220 -20.55 -8.13 -14.52
N GLU A 221 -20.27 -6.84 -14.28
CA GLU A 221 -20.29 -5.79 -15.30
C GLU A 221 -18.94 -5.70 -16.02
N ALA A 222 -18.93 -5.15 -17.23
CA ALA A 222 -17.69 -4.80 -17.92
C ALA A 222 -16.97 -3.70 -17.15
N ILE A 223 -15.68 -3.88 -16.86
CA ILE A 223 -14.88 -2.86 -16.18
C ILE A 223 -14.65 -1.65 -17.10
N THR A 224 -14.82 -0.45 -16.53
CA THR A 224 -14.61 0.83 -17.21
C THR A 224 -13.65 1.70 -16.41
N PRO A 225 -12.33 1.42 -16.50
CA PRO A 225 -11.33 2.23 -15.80
C PRO A 225 -11.36 3.69 -16.23
N ALA A 226 -11.24 4.60 -15.27
CA ALA A 226 -11.20 6.03 -15.55
C ALA A 226 -10.07 6.72 -14.76
N PRO A 227 -9.57 7.87 -15.23
CA PRO A 227 -8.60 8.67 -14.49
C PRO A 227 -9.17 9.15 -13.15
N HIS A 228 -8.37 9.06 -12.10
CA HIS A 228 -8.72 9.53 -10.76
C HIS A 228 -7.52 10.14 -10.04
N GLY A 229 -7.77 10.94 -8.98
CA GLY A 229 -6.74 11.67 -8.25
C GLY A 229 -6.11 10.92 -7.07
N ILE A 230 -6.54 9.71 -6.74
CA ILE A 230 -6.08 8.99 -5.54
C ILE A 230 -4.84 8.15 -5.88
N GLN A 231 -3.65 8.72 -5.72
CA GLN A 231 -2.41 7.98 -5.96
C GLN A 231 -2.23 6.84 -4.95
N GLY A 232 -1.86 5.66 -5.47
CA GLY A 232 -1.55 4.47 -4.67
C GLY A 232 -2.65 3.40 -4.60
N ILE A 233 -3.87 3.72 -5.05
CA ILE A 233 -4.99 2.77 -5.22
C ILE A 233 -5.62 2.94 -6.61
N GLY A 234 -6.56 2.09 -6.97
CA GLY A 234 -7.30 2.20 -8.22
C GLY A 234 -6.47 1.82 -9.46
N ALA A 235 -5.96 0.61 -9.52
CA ALA A 235 -5.38 0.06 -10.76
C ALA A 235 -6.45 -0.03 -11.86
N ASN A 236 -6.02 0.05 -13.14
CA ASN A 236 -6.94 -0.04 -14.28
C ASN A 236 -7.34 -1.49 -14.62
N PHE A 237 -7.07 -2.43 -13.74
CA PHE A 237 -7.35 -3.86 -13.87
C PHE A 237 -7.51 -4.48 -12.47
N ILE A 238 -8.09 -5.67 -12.40
CA ILE A 238 -8.17 -6.44 -11.16
C ILE A 238 -6.87 -7.21 -10.96
N PRO A 239 -6.10 -6.90 -9.89
CA PRO A 239 -4.87 -7.63 -9.59
C PRO A 239 -5.15 -9.10 -9.24
N SER A 240 -4.28 -10.02 -9.66
CA SER A 240 -4.47 -11.45 -9.37
C SER A 240 -4.28 -11.80 -7.89
N VAL A 241 -3.57 -10.96 -7.13
CA VAL A 241 -3.42 -11.13 -5.67
C VAL A 241 -4.59 -10.58 -4.86
N LEU A 242 -5.54 -9.88 -5.51
CA LEU A 242 -6.77 -9.44 -4.85
C LEU A 242 -7.76 -10.60 -4.77
N ASP A 243 -8.13 -10.97 -3.57
CA ASP A 243 -9.17 -11.95 -3.29
C ASP A 243 -10.50 -11.19 -3.08
N ILE A 244 -11.33 -11.19 -4.12
CA ILE A 244 -12.62 -10.48 -4.09
C ILE A 244 -13.61 -11.15 -3.14
N GLU A 245 -13.53 -12.48 -3.01
CA GLU A 245 -14.45 -13.26 -2.17
C GLU A 245 -14.28 -13.00 -0.67
N ILE A 246 -13.16 -12.40 -0.27
CA ILE A 246 -12.93 -12.06 1.14
C ILE A 246 -13.58 -10.74 1.54
N LEU A 247 -14.03 -9.95 0.57
CA LEU A 247 -14.60 -8.62 0.79
C LEU A 247 -16.06 -8.72 1.18
N ASP A 248 -16.43 -8.11 2.30
CA ASP A 248 -17.84 -7.94 2.68
C ASP A 248 -18.46 -6.72 2.01
N GLU A 249 -17.65 -5.67 1.77
CA GLU A 249 -18.12 -4.42 1.17
C GLU A 249 -17.02 -3.74 0.36
N VAL A 250 -17.43 -2.98 -0.66
CA VAL A 250 -16.56 -2.06 -1.40
C VAL A 250 -17.11 -0.65 -1.28
N MET A 251 -16.31 0.27 -0.74
CA MET A 251 -16.67 1.68 -0.57
C MET A 251 -15.98 2.55 -1.62
N HIS A 252 -16.72 3.54 -2.10
CA HIS A 252 -16.25 4.49 -3.11
C HIS A 252 -15.88 5.82 -2.44
N VAL A 253 -14.71 6.36 -2.80
CA VAL A 253 -14.25 7.67 -2.32
C VAL A 253 -13.74 8.45 -3.52
N THR A 254 -14.15 9.70 -3.64
CA THR A 254 -13.66 10.60 -4.71
C THR A 254 -12.24 11.12 -4.39
N GLY A 255 -11.52 11.52 -5.43
CA GLY A 255 -10.21 12.17 -5.27
C GLY A 255 -10.27 13.42 -4.40
N GLY A 256 -11.35 14.21 -4.52
CA GLY A 256 -11.57 15.41 -3.71
C GLY A 256 -11.75 15.12 -2.22
N GLU A 257 -12.57 14.14 -1.87
CA GLU A 257 -12.78 13.71 -0.48
C GLU A 257 -11.48 13.17 0.14
N ALA A 258 -10.74 12.37 -0.61
CA ALA A 258 -9.45 11.82 -0.17
C ALA A 258 -8.42 12.91 0.15
N ILE A 259 -8.29 13.92 -0.73
CA ILE A 259 -7.40 15.07 -0.53
C ILE A 259 -7.83 15.89 0.69
N ALA A 260 -9.12 16.23 0.78
CA ALA A 260 -9.64 17.01 1.90
C ALA A 260 -9.39 16.29 3.24
N MET A 261 -9.63 14.98 3.30
CA MET A 261 -9.41 14.19 4.52
C MET A 261 -7.93 14.06 4.87
N ALA A 262 -7.03 13.88 3.90
CA ALA A 262 -5.59 13.83 4.18
C ALA A 262 -5.06 15.16 4.76
N ARG A 263 -5.60 16.30 4.30
CA ARG A 263 -5.32 17.62 4.89
C ARG A 263 -5.84 17.73 6.33
N ARG A 264 -7.05 17.25 6.58
CA ARG A 264 -7.63 17.21 7.93
C ARG A 264 -6.85 16.32 8.88
N LEU A 265 -6.38 15.16 8.42
CA LEU A 265 -5.49 14.29 9.20
C LEU A 265 -4.24 15.01 9.66
N ALA A 266 -3.62 15.81 8.80
CA ALA A 266 -2.46 16.61 9.16
C ALA A 266 -2.81 17.72 10.18
N ALA A 267 -3.88 18.46 9.94
CA ALA A 267 -4.24 19.62 10.74
C ALA A 267 -4.90 19.27 12.08
N GLU A 268 -5.71 18.21 12.13
CA GLU A 268 -6.57 17.88 13.27
C GLU A 268 -6.04 16.70 14.11
N GLU A 269 -5.26 15.78 13.50
CA GLU A 269 -4.69 14.60 14.16
C GLU A 269 -3.13 14.59 14.19
N GLY A 270 -2.49 15.54 13.50
CA GLY A 270 -1.02 15.59 13.40
C GLY A 270 -0.43 14.48 12.52
N LEU A 271 -1.25 13.87 11.64
CA LEU A 271 -0.86 12.76 10.79
C LEU A 271 -0.60 13.22 9.35
N PHE A 272 0.66 13.41 9.00
CA PHE A 272 1.09 13.84 7.66
C PHE A 272 1.22 12.64 6.72
N VAL A 273 0.14 12.34 5.98
CA VAL A 273 -0.03 11.11 5.20
C VAL A 273 -0.43 11.38 3.75
N GLY A 274 -0.32 10.36 2.89
CA GLY A 274 -0.67 10.45 1.48
C GLY A 274 -2.17 10.41 1.20
N ILE A 275 -2.54 10.66 -0.07
CA ILE A 275 -3.94 10.81 -0.54
C ILE A 275 -4.76 9.54 -0.26
N SER A 276 -4.21 8.36 -0.53
CA SER A 276 -4.91 7.08 -0.28
C SER A 276 -5.21 6.83 1.19
N SER A 277 -4.42 7.40 2.10
CA SER A 277 -4.70 7.35 3.55
C SER A 277 -5.93 8.20 3.89
N GLY A 278 -6.08 9.34 3.22
CA GLY A 278 -7.30 10.15 3.31
C GLY A 278 -8.54 9.38 2.83
N ALA A 279 -8.45 8.70 1.69
CA ALA A 279 -9.53 7.85 1.18
C ALA A 279 -9.93 6.76 2.19
N ASN A 280 -8.94 6.10 2.77
CA ASN A 280 -9.15 5.07 3.78
C ASN A 280 -9.88 5.60 5.00
N VAL A 281 -9.52 6.79 5.48
CA VAL A 281 -10.16 7.40 6.66
C VAL A 281 -11.56 7.91 6.35
N VAL A 282 -11.84 8.42 5.14
CA VAL A 282 -13.22 8.75 4.74
C VAL A 282 -14.14 7.53 4.90
N ALA A 283 -13.73 6.38 4.36
CA ALA A 283 -14.50 5.15 4.47
C ALA A 283 -14.60 4.65 5.93
N ALA A 284 -13.51 4.71 6.69
CA ALA A 284 -13.50 4.29 8.08
C ALA A 284 -14.43 5.13 8.97
N LEU A 285 -14.49 6.45 8.78
CA LEU A 285 -15.39 7.34 9.50
C LEU A 285 -16.86 7.09 9.14
N ALA A 286 -17.15 6.81 7.86
CA ALA A 286 -18.49 6.45 7.41
C ALA A 286 -18.98 5.14 8.06
N LEU A 287 -18.11 4.14 8.20
CA LEU A 287 -18.42 2.91 8.94
C LEU A 287 -18.59 3.17 10.43
N ALA A 288 -17.74 3.99 11.04
CA ALA A 288 -17.80 4.30 12.47
C ALA A 288 -19.09 5.04 12.88
N ALA A 289 -19.77 5.67 11.94
CA ALA A 289 -21.08 6.31 12.15
C ALA A 289 -22.25 5.32 12.13
N ARG A 290 -22.04 4.06 11.71
CA ARG A 290 -23.12 3.06 11.59
C ARG A 290 -23.52 2.53 12.97
N PRO A 291 -24.81 2.48 13.28
CA PRO A 291 -25.30 2.01 14.58
C PRO A 291 -24.90 0.56 14.91
N GLU A 292 -24.85 -0.32 13.90
CA GLU A 292 -24.49 -1.74 14.04
C GLU A 292 -23.02 -1.97 14.42
N LEU A 293 -22.15 -0.97 14.19
CA LEU A 293 -20.74 -1.02 14.55
C LEU A 293 -20.44 -0.27 15.87
N ALA A 294 -21.45 0.25 16.53
CA ALA A 294 -21.25 0.99 17.79
C ALA A 294 -20.53 0.15 18.84
N GLY A 295 -19.62 0.77 19.58
CA GLY A 295 -18.81 0.10 20.61
C GLY A 295 -17.66 -0.74 20.08
N THR A 296 -17.43 -0.76 18.76
CA THR A 296 -16.29 -1.45 18.14
C THR A 296 -15.18 -0.48 17.73
N THR A 297 -14.08 -1.01 17.20
CA THR A 297 -13.02 -0.23 16.58
C THR A 297 -12.95 -0.53 15.08
N ILE A 298 -12.99 0.49 14.26
CA ILE A 298 -12.73 0.41 12.83
C ILE A 298 -11.25 0.66 12.61
N VAL A 299 -10.54 -0.29 11.99
CA VAL A 299 -9.12 -0.15 11.73
C VAL A 299 -8.88 0.14 10.24
N THR A 300 -8.06 1.14 9.97
CA THR A 300 -7.62 1.46 8.61
C THR A 300 -6.12 1.71 8.53
N VAL A 301 -5.59 2.07 7.35
CA VAL A 301 -4.15 2.12 7.06
C VAL A 301 -3.73 3.50 6.56
N ALA A 302 -2.70 4.10 7.19
CA ALA A 302 -1.94 5.21 6.65
C ALA A 302 -0.83 4.66 5.74
N SER A 303 -1.15 4.48 4.46
CA SER A 303 -0.34 3.70 3.53
C SER A 303 1.03 4.30 3.21
N SER A 304 1.19 5.62 3.32
CA SER A 304 2.46 6.31 2.99
C SER A 304 2.56 7.69 3.64
N THR A 305 3.79 8.20 3.76
CA THR A 305 4.07 9.56 4.24
C THR A 305 3.56 10.63 3.27
N GLY A 306 3.11 11.78 3.81
CA GLY A 306 2.62 12.93 3.04
C GLY A 306 3.70 13.69 2.27
N GLU A 307 4.96 13.59 2.69
CA GLU A 307 6.10 14.27 2.06
C GLU A 307 6.28 13.92 0.58
N ARG A 308 5.88 12.71 0.17
CA ARG A 308 5.95 12.25 -1.22
C ARG A 308 4.97 12.93 -2.16
N TYR A 309 4.05 13.71 -1.60
CA TYR A 309 2.94 14.35 -2.34
C TYR A 309 3.01 15.87 -2.30
N LEU A 310 4.15 16.46 -1.84
CA LEU A 310 4.32 17.93 -1.73
C LEU A 310 4.16 18.66 -3.06
N SER A 311 4.53 18.02 -4.18
CA SER A 311 4.38 18.57 -5.53
C SER A 311 3.08 18.13 -6.24
N THR A 312 2.08 17.67 -5.48
CA THR A 312 0.79 17.19 -6.01
C THR A 312 -0.36 18.09 -5.53
N PRO A 313 -1.58 17.95 -6.10
CA PRO A 313 -2.75 18.68 -5.63
C PRO A 313 -3.08 18.49 -4.14
N LEU A 314 -2.51 17.48 -3.48
CA LEU A 314 -2.72 17.27 -2.04
C LEU A 314 -2.36 18.51 -1.21
N TRP A 315 -1.26 19.18 -1.53
CA TRP A 315 -0.77 20.34 -0.76
C TRP A 315 -0.83 21.65 -1.54
N GLU A 316 -1.49 21.65 -2.70
CA GLU A 316 -1.70 22.88 -3.50
C GLU A 316 -2.51 23.91 -2.72
N GLY A 317 -2.05 25.17 -2.74
CA GLY A 317 -2.69 26.29 -2.05
C GLY A 317 -2.46 26.34 -0.53
N ILE A 318 -1.54 25.54 0.00
CA ILE A 318 -1.07 25.61 1.38
C ILE A 318 0.30 26.28 1.39
N GLY A 319 0.42 27.49 1.96
CA GLY A 319 1.64 28.31 2.04
C GLY A 319 1.44 29.70 1.50
#